data_24bf0e2187dbebdadd8fe2843de14fd3
#
_entry.id   24bf0e2187dbebdadd8fe2843de14fd3
#
_cell.length_a   1.000
_cell.length_b   1.000
_cell.length_c   1.000
_cell.angle_alpha   90.00
_cell.angle_beta   90.00
_cell.angle_gamma   90.00
#
_symmetry.space_group_name_H-M   'P 1'
#
loop_
_entity.id
_entity.type
_entity.pdbx_description
1 polymer ?
#
loop_
_entity_poly.entity_id
_entity_poly.type
_entity_poly.pdbx_seq_one_letter_code
_entity_poly.pdbx_strand_id
1 'polypeptide(L)'
;MLPSSAGRVGRVTESTTPDGTIPSGWPGHAPDPAGDGQIALLLVEDDDGDALLVEEHLADAGLDVLLRRARTLDEAVARLDVDCVLLDLGLPDAVGLGALERLLAAGAPAVVVLTGRTDTDTGLQAVSAGAQDYLVKGEVDGELLGRSVRYAVQRRRLEAVDRALYRSMVRAEETFRFESALLPRPAVRDARLEVGVGYRAGRDGVLGGDFYDVVERPDGTVLAVIGDVCGHGPDEAALGAVLRTAWRTLVLADTPVADLLPLVERVLQSERARDEIFTTMAMVVVAPERTEVDLYLAGHPVPFLLGDPGAARPSALLPTDRRGRALGIPVDGTWLPRRLELDGAWRLL
;
A
#
# COMPACT_ATOMS: atom_id res chain seq x y z
N MET A 1 -39.64 18.73 -30.40
CA MET A 1 -38.75 18.17 -31.41
C MET A 1 -37.32 18.49 -31.00
N LEU A 2 -36.67 17.50 -30.45
CA LEU A 2 -35.22 17.52 -30.15
C LEU A 2 -34.46 16.98 -31.36
N PRO A 3 -33.21 17.34 -31.56
CA PRO A 3 -32.25 16.32 -31.97
C PRO A 3 -31.11 16.14 -30.95
N SER A 4 -30.94 14.89 -30.62
CA SER A 4 -29.80 14.22 -30.05
C SER A 4 -28.54 14.40 -30.91
N SER A 5 -27.40 14.72 -30.28
CA SER A 5 -26.09 14.43 -30.87
C SER A 5 -25.16 13.83 -29.80
N ALA A 6 -25.03 12.52 -29.86
CA ALA A 6 -24.02 11.76 -29.16
C ALA A 6 -22.63 12.04 -29.77
N GLY A 7 -21.73 12.61 -28.99
CA GLY A 7 -20.33 12.78 -29.36
C GLY A 7 -19.53 11.50 -29.06
N ARG A 8 -18.82 10.99 -30.05
CA ARG A 8 -17.95 9.81 -30.03
C ARG A 8 -16.79 9.98 -29.09
N VAL A 9 -16.59 8.99 -28.22
CA VAL A 9 -15.36 8.77 -27.46
C VAL A 9 -14.25 8.31 -28.41
N GLY A 10 -13.20 9.09 -28.51
CA GLY A 10 -11.99 8.75 -29.27
C GLY A 10 -11.19 7.65 -28.58
N ARG A 11 -10.87 6.60 -29.32
CA ARG A 11 -9.93 5.54 -28.93
C ARG A 11 -8.53 6.12 -28.80
N VAL A 12 -7.92 5.95 -27.65
CA VAL A 12 -6.47 6.18 -27.46
C VAL A 12 -5.73 4.96 -28.00
N THR A 13 -4.90 5.18 -29.02
CA THR A 13 -3.96 4.19 -29.56
C THR A 13 -2.77 4.06 -28.62
N GLU A 14 -2.49 2.83 -28.18
CA GLU A 14 -1.24 2.48 -27.50
C GLU A 14 -0.04 2.68 -28.45
N SER A 15 0.88 3.52 -28.04
CA SER A 15 2.20 3.63 -28.67
C SER A 15 3.18 2.72 -27.92
N THR A 16 3.56 1.64 -28.56
CA THR A 16 4.67 0.77 -28.20
C THR A 16 5.99 1.51 -28.37
N THR A 17 6.74 1.68 -27.28
CA THR A 17 8.18 2.02 -27.34
C THR A 17 9.01 0.77 -27.08
N PRO A 18 10.11 0.56 -27.81
CA PRO A 18 10.96 -0.60 -27.68
C PRO A 18 12.06 -0.37 -26.62
N ASP A 19 12.47 -1.47 -26.02
CA ASP A 19 13.76 -1.69 -25.34
C ASP A 19 14.03 -0.84 -24.07
N GLY A 20 13.64 -1.40 -22.93
CA GLY A 20 14.03 -0.93 -21.61
C GLY A 20 14.73 -2.01 -20.81
N THR A 21 16.04 -2.08 -20.94
CA THR A 21 16.93 -2.83 -20.04
C THR A 21 16.76 -2.30 -18.63
N ILE A 22 16.27 -3.14 -17.71
CA ILE A 22 16.14 -2.84 -16.28
C ILE A 22 17.52 -2.91 -15.64
N PRO A 23 17.98 -1.86 -14.89
CA PRO A 23 19.23 -1.94 -14.15
C PRO A 23 19.13 -2.96 -13.01
N SER A 24 20.05 -3.89 -12.93
CA SER A 24 20.28 -4.82 -11.84
C SER A 24 20.73 -4.08 -10.58
N GLY A 25 19.83 -3.93 -9.60
CA GLY A 25 20.20 -3.32 -8.30
C GLY A 25 19.05 -2.96 -7.40
N TRP A 26 18.04 -3.84 -7.24
CA TRP A 26 17.05 -3.66 -6.19
C TRP A 26 17.17 -4.79 -5.15
N PRO A 27 17.27 -4.48 -3.83
CA PRO A 27 17.23 -5.49 -2.77
C PRO A 27 15.75 -5.86 -2.52
N GLY A 28 15.37 -7.01 -3.02
CA GLY A 28 14.02 -7.53 -2.88
C GLY A 28 13.77 -8.63 -3.91
N HIS A 29 14.60 -9.69 -3.86
CA HIS A 29 14.31 -10.90 -4.61
C HIS A 29 13.07 -11.54 -4.00
N ALA A 30 11.91 -11.32 -4.64
CA ALA A 30 10.81 -12.26 -4.51
C ALA A 30 11.31 -13.59 -5.07
N PRO A 31 11.13 -14.73 -4.37
CA PRO A 31 11.54 -16.01 -4.90
C PRO A 31 10.78 -16.27 -6.20
N ASP A 32 11.50 -16.68 -7.22
CA ASP A 32 11.01 -17.08 -8.53
C ASP A 32 9.91 -18.15 -8.37
N PRO A 33 8.66 -17.94 -8.83
CA PRO A 33 7.57 -18.89 -8.68
C PRO A 33 7.72 -20.16 -9.52
N ALA A 34 8.81 -20.32 -10.27
CA ALA A 34 9.10 -21.45 -11.14
C ALA A 34 10.47 -22.12 -10.88
N GLY A 35 11.14 -21.81 -9.76
CA GLY A 35 12.39 -22.48 -9.41
C GLY A 35 12.15 -23.81 -8.70
N ASP A 36 12.53 -24.92 -9.30
CA ASP A 36 12.79 -26.22 -8.66
C ASP A 36 13.99 -26.07 -7.68
N GLY A 37 13.82 -25.25 -6.64
CA GLY A 37 14.79 -25.13 -5.56
C GLY A 37 14.73 -26.39 -4.70
N GLN A 38 15.87 -26.77 -4.12
CA GLN A 38 15.98 -27.86 -3.15
C GLN A 38 14.92 -27.72 -2.05
N ILE A 39 14.11 -28.76 -1.84
CA ILE A 39 13.06 -28.82 -0.82
C ILE A 39 13.68 -29.26 0.50
N ALA A 40 13.59 -28.44 1.54
CA ALA A 40 13.94 -28.84 2.89
C ALA A 40 12.84 -29.72 3.48
N LEU A 41 13.13 -31.00 3.72
CA LEU A 41 12.19 -32.00 4.19
C LEU A 41 12.59 -32.58 5.55
N LEU A 42 11.66 -32.63 6.48
CA LEU A 42 11.82 -33.29 7.77
C LEU A 42 11.02 -34.58 7.80
N LEU A 43 11.68 -35.71 7.91
CA LEU A 43 11.07 -37.00 8.19
C LEU A 43 11.01 -37.22 9.70
N VAL A 44 9.81 -37.45 10.23
CA VAL A 44 9.57 -37.83 11.63
C VAL A 44 9.20 -39.27 11.68
N GLU A 45 10.17 -40.11 12.04
CA GLU A 45 10.09 -41.57 11.94
C GLU A 45 11.10 -42.21 12.92
N ASP A 46 10.65 -43.08 13.80
CA ASP A 46 11.51 -43.75 14.79
C ASP A 46 12.09 -45.07 14.27
N ASP A 47 11.39 -45.79 13.40
CA ASP A 47 11.86 -47.02 12.79
C ASP A 47 12.89 -46.78 11.68
N ASP A 48 14.05 -47.45 11.77
CA ASP A 48 15.15 -47.28 10.81
C ASP A 48 14.83 -47.90 9.45
N GLY A 49 14.02 -48.97 9.39
CA GLY A 49 13.64 -49.62 8.14
C GLY A 49 12.65 -48.76 7.35
N ASP A 50 11.64 -48.22 8.01
CA ASP A 50 10.67 -47.30 7.40
C ASP A 50 11.33 -46.01 6.92
N ALA A 51 12.26 -45.48 7.70
CA ALA A 51 13.02 -44.29 7.30
C ALA A 51 13.85 -44.53 6.05
N LEU A 52 14.56 -45.67 5.97
CA LEU A 52 15.35 -46.05 4.79
C LEU A 52 14.46 -46.19 3.54
N LEU A 53 13.28 -46.79 3.69
CA LEU A 53 12.32 -46.93 2.60
C LEU A 53 11.84 -45.58 2.06
N VAL A 54 11.58 -44.63 2.95
CA VAL A 54 11.21 -43.25 2.55
C VAL A 54 12.37 -42.57 1.82
N GLU A 55 13.62 -42.75 2.29
CA GLU A 55 14.81 -42.21 1.63
C GLU A 55 14.97 -42.77 0.19
N GLU A 56 14.80 -44.08 0.02
CA GLU A 56 14.82 -44.73 -1.30
C GLU A 56 13.71 -44.18 -2.22
N HIS A 57 12.49 -44.07 -1.74
CA HIS A 57 11.38 -43.51 -2.52
C HIS A 57 11.60 -42.03 -2.92
N LEU A 58 12.19 -41.24 -2.07
CA LEU A 58 12.54 -39.83 -2.40
C LEU A 58 13.64 -39.76 -3.47
N ALA A 59 14.62 -40.67 -3.42
CA ALA A 59 15.66 -40.78 -4.44
C ALA A 59 15.05 -41.22 -5.80
N ASP A 60 14.17 -42.20 -5.80
CA ASP A 60 13.47 -42.68 -7.01
C ASP A 60 12.53 -41.61 -7.62
N ALA A 61 11.98 -40.75 -6.78
CA ALA A 61 11.15 -39.63 -7.23
C ALA A 61 11.91 -38.52 -7.99
N GLY A 62 13.25 -38.57 -7.97
CA GLY A 62 14.10 -37.57 -8.61
C GLY A 62 13.92 -36.16 -8.03
N LEU A 63 13.54 -36.05 -6.76
CA LEU A 63 13.40 -34.79 -6.07
C LEU A 63 14.74 -34.29 -5.51
N ASP A 64 15.06 -33.03 -5.75
CA ASP A 64 16.16 -32.39 -5.05
C ASP A 64 15.70 -31.97 -3.63
N VAL A 65 15.99 -32.85 -2.65
CA VAL A 65 15.57 -32.67 -1.26
C VAL A 65 16.77 -32.59 -0.32
N LEU A 66 16.69 -31.67 0.64
CA LEU A 66 17.53 -31.68 1.82
C LEU A 66 16.77 -32.40 2.95
N LEU A 67 16.98 -33.72 3.05
CA LEU A 67 16.29 -34.54 4.04
C LEU A 67 16.99 -34.45 5.40
N ARG A 68 16.21 -34.22 6.44
CA ARG A 68 16.60 -34.35 7.86
C ARG A 68 15.65 -35.34 8.51
N ARG A 69 16.13 -36.03 9.55
CA ARG A 69 15.31 -36.97 10.31
C ARG A 69 15.22 -36.55 11.77
N ALA A 70 14.04 -36.71 12.35
CA ALA A 70 13.74 -36.67 13.77
C ALA A 70 13.13 -38.06 14.17
N ARG A 71 13.54 -38.58 15.33
CA ARG A 71 13.02 -39.86 15.83
C ARG A 71 11.87 -39.74 16.80
N THR A 72 11.60 -38.51 17.22
CA THR A 72 10.55 -38.16 18.17
C THR A 72 9.86 -36.88 17.74
N LEU A 73 8.63 -36.68 18.21
CA LEU A 73 7.89 -35.45 17.97
C LEU A 73 8.58 -34.23 18.61
N ASP A 74 9.17 -34.41 19.81
CA ASP A 74 9.89 -33.32 20.48
C ASP A 74 11.11 -32.83 19.66
N GLU A 75 11.85 -33.76 19.06
CA GLU A 75 12.93 -33.40 18.12
C GLU A 75 12.41 -32.68 16.89
N ALA A 76 11.26 -33.11 16.35
CA ALA A 76 10.66 -32.53 15.16
C ALA A 76 10.23 -31.08 15.42
N VAL A 77 9.56 -30.81 16.52
CA VAL A 77 9.09 -29.46 16.90
C VAL A 77 10.27 -28.47 17.02
N ALA A 78 11.44 -28.93 17.41
CA ALA A 78 12.65 -28.08 17.49
C ALA A 78 13.30 -27.79 16.12
N ARG A 79 12.84 -28.40 15.02
CA ARG A 79 13.48 -28.39 13.68
C ARG A 79 12.53 -28.03 12.54
N LEU A 80 11.54 -27.18 12.80
CA LEU A 80 10.49 -26.83 11.82
C LEU A 80 10.93 -25.80 10.75
N ASP A 81 12.22 -25.47 10.70
CA ASP A 81 12.80 -24.66 9.60
C ASP A 81 12.99 -25.55 8.35
N VAL A 82 11.87 -25.94 7.76
CA VAL A 82 11.75 -26.83 6.60
C VAL A 82 10.57 -26.42 5.73
N ASP A 83 10.49 -26.94 4.49
CA ASP A 83 9.34 -26.70 3.59
C ASP A 83 8.18 -27.67 3.86
N CYS A 84 8.50 -28.93 4.25
CA CYS A 84 7.50 -29.96 4.49
C CYS A 84 7.97 -30.94 5.56
N VAL A 85 7.00 -31.52 6.28
CA VAL A 85 7.19 -32.59 7.26
C VAL A 85 6.50 -33.84 6.77
N LEU A 86 7.23 -34.94 6.68
CA LEU A 86 6.67 -36.29 6.56
C LEU A 86 6.52 -36.85 7.97
N LEU A 87 5.30 -37.11 8.41
CA LEU A 87 4.99 -37.48 9.80
C LEU A 87 4.47 -38.92 9.87
N ASP A 88 5.20 -39.81 10.55
CA ASP A 88 4.62 -41.04 11.04
C ASP A 88 3.72 -40.80 12.26
N LEU A 89 2.60 -41.53 12.33
CA LEU A 89 1.65 -41.45 13.44
C LEU A 89 1.97 -42.45 14.56
N GLY A 90 2.95 -43.32 14.38
CA GLY A 90 3.34 -44.37 15.33
C GLY A 90 4.50 -44.02 16.24
N LEU A 91 4.73 -42.71 16.54
CA LEU A 91 5.89 -42.26 17.30
C LEU A 91 5.85 -42.70 18.78
N PRO A 92 7.03 -42.92 19.40
CA PRO A 92 7.10 -43.35 20.80
C PRO A 92 6.62 -42.31 21.82
N ASP A 93 6.71 -41.02 21.49
CA ASP A 93 6.36 -39.89 22.37
C ASP A 93 5.02 -39.24 21.99
N ALA A 94 4.36 -39.69 20.91
CA ALA A 94 3.04 -39.19 20.52
C ALA A 94 2.33 -40.22 19.63
N VAL A 95 1.05 -40.47 19.88
CA VAL A 95 0.25 -41.45 19.16
C VAL A 95 -0.87 -40.77 18.38
N GLY A 96 -1.02 -41.17 17.10
CA GLY A 96 -2.12 -40.78 16.24
C GLY A 96 -2.13 -39.26 15.94
N LEU A 97 -3.34 -38.68 15.85
CA LEU A 97 -3.53 -37.29 15.43
C LEU A 97 -2.96 -36.26 16.41
N GLY A 98 -2.72 -36.61 17.67
CA GLY A 98 -2.09 -35.72 18.62
C GLY A 98 -0.67 -35.25 18.20
N ALA A 99 0.06 -36.09 17.46
CA ALA A 99 1.35 -35.70 16.86
C ALA A 99 1.16 -34.58 15.81
N LEU A 100 0.20 -34.75 14.91
CA LEU A 100 -0.15 -33.76 13.88
C LEU A 100 -0.59 -32.42 14.50
N GLU A 101 -1.49 -32.46 15.47
CA GLU A 101 -2.00 -31.25 16.15
C GLU A 101 -0.87 -30.47 16.82
N ARG A 102 0.06 -31.16 17.48
CA ARG A 102 1.24 -30.50 18.11
C ARG A 102 2.17 -29.88 17.08
N LEU A 103 2.45 -30.56 15.95
CA LEU A 103 3.25 -29.99 14.86
C LEU A 103 2.61 -28.74 14.24
N LEU A 104 1.30 -28.81 13.96
CA LEU A 104 0.57 -27.68 13.40
C LEU A 104 0.51 -26.49 14.39
N ALA A 105 0.30 -26.77 15.68
CA ALA A 105 0.33 -25.74 16.73
C ALA A 105 1.72 -25.11 16.90
N ALA A 106 2.79 -25.89 16.68
CA ALA A 106 4.16 -25.39 16.67
C ALA A 106 4.54 -24.62 15.38
N GLY A 107 3.65 -24.56 14.38
CA GLY A 107 3.86 -23.80 13.16
C GLY A 107 4.47 -24.59 12.00
N ALA A 108 4.34 -25.90 11.98
CA ALA A 108 4.80 -26.72 10.86
C ALA A 108 4.25 -26.19 9.52
N PRO A 109 5.09 -26.06 8.47
CA PRO A 109 4.68 -25.41 7.20
C PRO A 109 3.70 -26.27 6.41
N ALA A 110 4.11 -27.43 5.95
CA ALA A 110 3.27 -28.44 5.30
C ALA A 110 3.49 -29.77 5.98
N VAL A 111 2.45 -30.56 6.19
CA VAL A 111 2.57 -31.89 6.80
C VAL A 111 1.89 -32.92 5.90
N VAL A 112 2.65 -33.92 5.48
CA VAL A 112 2.14 -35.14 4.84
C VAL A 112 2.27 -36.29 5.84
N VAL A 113 1.15 -36.97 6.10
CA VAL A 113 1.10 -38.01 7.11
C VAL A 113 1.41 -39.38 6.45
N LEU A 114 2.26 -40.17 7.10
CA LEU A 114 2.51 -41.57 6.76
C LEU A 114 1.73 -42.47 7.71
N THR A 115 0.91 -43.40 7.20
CA THR A 115 0.05 -44.27 8.01
C THR A 115 0.32 -45.73 7.71
N GLY A 116 0.13 -46.61 8.70
CA GLY A 116 0.11 -48.07 8.48
C GLY A 116 -1.18 -48.52 7.75
N ARG A 117 -1.16 -49.70 7.18
CA ARG A 117 -2.29 -50.30 6.41
C ARG A 117 -3.62 -50.37 7.16
N THR A 118 -3.59 -50.43 8.49
CA THR A 118 -4.78 -50.53 9.35
C THR A 118 -5.43 -49.20 9.70
N ASP A 119 -4.80 -48.08 9.32
CA ASP A 119 -5.17 -46.72 9.81
C ASP A 119 -5.72 -45.79 8.71
N THR A 120 -6.36 -46.34 7.66
CA THR A 120 -6.90 -45.53 6.54
C THR A 120 -7.91 -44.49 7.01
N ASP A 121 -8.74 -44.81 8.01
CA ASP A 121 -9.70 -43.86 8.60
C ASP A 121 -8.98 -42.73 9.33
N THR A 122 -7.86 -43.01 9.98
CA THR A 122 -7.01 -42.03 10.66
C THR A 122 -6.34 -41.09 9.64
N GLY A 123 -5.96 -41.60 8.44
CA GLY A 123 -5.42 -40.75 7.37
C GLY A 123 -6.40 -39.68 6.88
N LEU A 124 -7.67 -40.07 6.65
CA LEU A 124 -8.73 -39.12 6.27
C LEU A 124 -9.00 -38.08 7.37
N GLN A 125 -8.97 -38.51 8.64
CA GLN A 125 -9.08 -37.59 9.79
C GLN A 125 -7.88 -36.65 9.86
N ALA A 126 -6.66 -37.08 9.51
CA ALA A 126 -5.47 -36.24 9.49
C ALA A 126 -5.61 -35.10 8.48
N VAL A 127 -6.12 -35.33 7.28
CA VAL A 127 -6.41 -34.26 6.30
C VAL A 127 -7.45 -33.27 6.84
N SER A 128 -8.50 -33.77 7.49
CA SER A 128 -9.52 -32.94 8.13
C SER A 128 -8.96 -32.11 9.30
N ALA A 129 -7.91 -32.59 9.97
CA ALA A 129 -7.21 -31.90 11.04
C ALA A 129 -6.14 -30.93 10.55
N GLY A 130 -5.87 -30.86 9.22
CA GLY A 130 -4.98 -29.85 8.62
C GLY A 130 -3.71 -30.40 7.96
N ALA A 131 -3.53 -31.73 7.86
CA ALA A 131 -2.50 -32.29 6.99
C ALA A 131 -2.80 -31.98 5.52
N GLN A 132 -1.75 -31.77 4.72
CA GLN A 132 -1.91 -31.51 3.29
C GLN A 132 -2.24 -32.78 2.50
N ASP A 133 -1.75 -33.90 2.96
CA ASP A 133 -2.02 -35.22 2.35
C ASP A 133 -1.73 -36.34 3.36
N TYR A 134 -2.14 -37.59 3.02
CA TYR A 134 -1.74 -38.78 3.74
C TYR A 134 -1.37 -39.89 2.78
N LEU A 135 -0.44 -40.75 3.18
CA LEU A 135 0.07 -41.84 2.39
C LEU A 135 0.12 -43.11 3.24
N VAL A 136 -0.24 -44.26 2.64
CA VAL A 136 -0.21 -45.59 3.31
C VAL A 136 1.15 -46.25 3.06
N LYS A 137 1.94 -46.48 4.13
CA LYS A 137 3.33 -46.97 4.06
C LYS A 137 3.54 -48.21 3.17
N GLY A 138 2.62 -49.09 3.01
CA GLY A 138 2.76 -50.27 2.17
C GLY A 138 2.30 -50.10 0.73
N GLU A 139 1.79 -48.95 0.34
CA GLU A 139 1.20 -48.67 -0.99
C GLU A 139 1.88 -47.47 -1.68
N VAL A 140 2.80 -46.83 -0.98
CA VAL A 140 3.56 -45.66 -1.48
C VAL A 140 4.72 -46.16 -2.35
N ASP A 141 4.88 -45.51 -3.50
CA ASP A 141 6.09 -45.57 -4.33
C ASP A 141 6.74 -44.19 -4.44
N GLY A 142 7.89 -44.11 -5.09
CA GLY A 142 8.64 -42.86 -5.24
C GLY A 142 7.85 -41.80 -5.99
N GLU A 143 7.07 -42.18 -7.04
CA GLU A 143 6.28 -41.24 -7.83
C GLU A 143 5.18 -40.58 -6.97
N LEU A 144 4.43 -41.39 -6.22
CA LEU A 144 3.36 -40.93 -5.34
C LEU A 144 3.89 -40.03 -4.22
N LEU A 145 4.96 -40.48 -3.52
CA LEU A 145 5.60 -39.68 -2.46
C LEU A 145 6.08 -38.36 -2.99
N GLY A 146 6.81 -38.36 -4.10
CA GLY A 146 7.34 -37.16 -4.70
C GLY A 146 6.26 -36.16 -5.14
N ARG A 147 5.15 -36.66 -5.68
CA ARG A 147 3.99 -35.87 -6.05
C ARG A 147 3.33 -35.22 -4.84
N SER A 148 3.08 -36.00 -3.78
CA SER A 148 2.45 -35.52 -2.56
C SER A 148 3.29 -34.41 -1.87
N VAL A 149 4.62 -34.61 -1.78
CA VAL A 149 5.53 -33.60 -1.23
C VAL A 149 5.49 -32.31 -2.06
N ARG A 150 5.63 -32.42 -3.40
CA ARG A 150 5.57 -31.22 -4.26
C ARG A 150 4.25 -30.46 -4.10
N TYR A 151 3.12 -31.16 -4.12
CA TYR A 151 1.81 -30.53 -3.99
C TYR A 151 1.61 -29.92 -2.61
N ALA A 152 2.07 -30.57 -1.53
CA ALA A 152 1.98 -30.04 -0.19
C ALA A 152 2.76 -28.72 -0.04
N VAL A 153 4.00 -28.67 -0.53
CA VAL A 153 4.84 -27.47 -0.52
C VAL A 153 4.23 -26.36 -1.38
N GLN A 154 3.82 -26.69 -2.61
CA GLN A 154 3.26 -25.70 -3.53
C GLN A 154 1.94 -25.11 -3.00
N ARG A 155 1.03 -25.95 -2.50
CA ARG A 155 -0.23 -25.49 -1.90
C ARG A 155 0.02 -24.56 -0.73
N ARG A 156 0.97 -24.89 0.15
CA ARG A 156 1.31 -24.06 1.30
C ARG A 156 1.92 -22.71 0.89
N ARG A 157 2.77 -22.71 -0.14
CA ARG A 157 3.33 -21.46 -0.71
C ARG A 157 2.22 -20.55 -1.27
N LEU A 158 1.27 -21.10 -2.02
CA LEU A 158 0.12 -20.36 -2.54
C LEU A 158 -0.74 -19.78 -1.41
N GLU A 159 -1.08 -20.55 -0.39
CA GLU A 159 -1.84 -20.10 0.77
C GLU A 159 -1.11 -18.98 1.56
N ALA A 160 0.23 -19.01 1.59
CA ALA A 160 1.02 -17.95 2.23
C ALA A 160 0.99 -16.64 1.42
N VAL A 161 1.11 -16.75 0.07
CA VAL A 161 0.99 -15.60 -0.84
C VAL A 161 -0.40 -14.98 -0.77
N ASP A 162 -1.46 -15.79 -0.81
CA ASP A 162 -2.84 -15.29 -0.72
C ASP A 162 -3.09 -14.56 0.61
N ARG A 163 -2.59 -15.10 1.72
CA ARG A 163 -2.69 -14.43 3.04
C ARG A 163 -1.90 -13.12 3.10
N ALA A 164 -0.72 -13.09 2.49
CA ALA A 164 0.08 -11.87 2.42
C ALA A 164 -0.61 -10.78 1.57
N LEU A 165 -1.15 -11.18 0.41
CA LEU A 165 -1.91 -10.30 -0.48
C LEU A 165 -3.16 -9.76 0.21
N TYR A 166 -3.94 -10.61 0.86
CA TYR A 166 -5.13 -10.20 1.61
C TYR A 166 -4.80 -9.16 2.71
N ARG A 167 -3.73 -9.42 3.49
CA ARG A 167 -3.27 -8.46 4.52
C ARG A 167 -2.83 -7.13 3.91
N SER A 168 -2.16 -7.16 2.77
CA SER A 168 -1.75 -5.94 2.05
C SER A 168 -2.97 -5.15 1.56
N MET A 169 -3.98 -5.83 1.00
CA MET A 169 -5.22 -5.19 0.54
C MET A 169 -6.00 -4.54 1.69
N VAL A 170 -6.14 -5.25 2.83
CA VAL A 170 -6.84 -4.70 4.00
C VAL A 170 -6.13 -3.45 4.52
N ARG A 171 -4.79 -3.48 4.63
CA ARG A 171 -4.01 -2.31 5.05
C ARG A 171 -4.16 -1.13 4.09
N ALA A 172 -4.12 -1.40 2.78
CA ALA A 172 -4.31 -0.35 1.76
C ALA A 172 -5.71 0.28 1.86
N GLU A 173 -6.75 -0.52 2.09
CA GLU A 173 -8.12 -0.02 2.26
C GLU A 173 -8.27 0.81 3.55
N GLU A 174 -7.69 0.38 4.67
CA GLU A 174 -7.70 1.14 5.92
C GLU A 174 -6.97 2.48 5.76
N THR A 175 -5.80 2.47 5.11
CA THR A 175 -5.04 3.69 4.80
C THR A 175 -5.86 4.63 3.93
N PHE A 176 -6.45 4.14 2.86
CA PHE A 176 -7.30 4.96 1.96
C PHE A 176 -8.52 5.55 2.68
N ARG A 177 -9.17 4.78 3.56
CA ARG A 177 -10.29 5.29 4.39
C ARG A 177 -9.83 6.40 5.32
N PHE A 178 -8.66 6.25 5.93
CA PHE A 178 -8.08 7.26 6.81
C PHE A 178 -7.77 8.54 6.04
N GLU A 179 -7.07 8.47 4.90
CA GLU A 179 -6.80 9.60 4.01
C GLU A 179 -8.10 10.31 3.58
N SER A 180 -9.07 9.53 3.11
CA SER A 180 -10.35 10.09 2.65
C SER A 180 -11.12 10.82 3.77
N ALA A 181 -10.97 10.37 5.01
CA ALA A 181 -11.58 11.02 6.17
C ALA A 181 -10.88 12.35 6.54
N LEU A 182 -9.59 12.50 6.20
CA LEU A 182 -8.83 13.73 6.41
C LEU A 182 -9.09 14.78 5.32
N LEU A 183 -9.59 14.39 4.15
CA LEU A 183 -9.85 15.32 3.06
C LEU A 183 -11.03 16.25 3.40
N PRO A 184 -10.88 17.57 3.26
CA PRO A 184 -11.95 18.51 3.57
C PRO A 184 -13.04 18.48 2.51
N ARG A 185 -14.25 18.78 2.94
CA ARG A 185 -15.29 19.21 2.00
C ARG A 185 -15.17 20.70 1.78
N PRO A 186 -15.06 21.18 0.52
CA PRO A 186 -15.09 22.60 0.21
C PRO A 186 -16.30 23.29 0.86
N ALA A 187 -16.07 24.37 1.58
CA ALA A 187 -17.11 25.14 2.26
C ALA A 187 -17.43 26.41 1.44
N VAL A 188 -17.98 26.22 0.25
CA VAL A 188 -18.39 27.29 -0.69
C VAL A 188 -19.89 27.22 -0.90
N ARG A 189 -20.57 28.35 -0.75
CA ARG A 189 -22.02 28.49 -0.91
C ARG A 189 -22.41 29.19 -2.22
N ASP A 190 -21.48 29.95 -2.79
CA ASP A 190 -21.72 30.66 -4.04
C ASP A 190 -21.87 29.70 -5.23
N ALA A 191 -23.06 29.59 -5.76
CA ALA A 191 -23.37 28.72 -6.91
C ALA A 191 -22.66 29.13 -8.22
N ARG A 192 -22.01 30.31 -8.28
CA ARG A 192 -21.20 30.73 -9.43
C ARG A 192 -19.84 30.05 -9.46
N LEU A 193 -19.41 29.44 -8.35
CA LEU A 193 -18.13 28.73 -8.21
C LEU A 193 -18.36 27.23 -8.11
N GLU A 194 -17.70 26.49 -8.97
CA GLU A 194 -17.60 25.03 -8.88
C GLU A 194 -16.19 24.67 -8.41
N VAL A 195 -16.11 23.86 -7.36
CA VAL A 195 -14.84 23.36 -6.83
C VAL A 195 -14.72 21.88 -7.12
N GLY A 196 -13.88 21.53 -8.09
CA GLY A 196 -13.51 20.16 -8.39
C GLY A 196 -12.25 19.76 -7.63
N VAL A 197 -12.25 18.61 -6.96
CA VAL A 197 -11.09 18.08 -6.27
C VAL A 197 -10.69 16.76 -6.91
N GLY A 198 -9.45 16.70 -7.42
CA GLY A 198 -8.81 15.47 -7.85
C GLY A 198 -7.79 15.05 -6.81
N TYR A 199 -8.02 13.94 -6.11
CA TYR A 199 -7.07 13.34 -5.19
C TYR A 199 -6.63 11.97 -5.69
N ARG A 200 -5.33 11.73 -5.67
CA ARG A 200 -4.75 10.42 -5.97
C ARG A 200 -3.81 10.05 -4.84
N ALA A 201 -4.15 8.96 -4.15
CA ALA A 201 -3.27 8.39 -3.13
C ALA A 201 -1.87 8.12 -3.69
N GLY A 202 -0.86 8.29 -2.87
CA GLY A 202 0.53 7.97 -3.23
C GLY A 202 0.70 6.51 -3.67
N ARG A 203 1.81 6.19 -4.34
CA ARG A 203 2.12 4.80 -4.72
C ARG A 203 2.24 3.95 -3.45
N ASP A 204 1.72 2.73 -3.51
CA ASP A 204 1.79 1.70 -2.45
C ASP A 204 1.08 2.05 -1.13
N GLY A 205 0.07 2.93 -1.17
CA GLY A 205 -0.69 3.31 0.03
C GLY A 205 0.14 4.12 1.03
N VAL A 206 1.18 4.83 0.56
CA VAL A 206 1.96 5.75 1.38
C VAL A 206 1.20 7.05 1.51
N LEU A 207 0.91 7.45 2.76
CA LEU A 207 0.30 8.73 3.10
C LEU A 207 1.20 9.88 2.64
N GLY A 208 0.63 10.88 1.94
CA GLY A 208 1.32 12.10 1.54
C GLY A 208 1.09 13.23 2.53
N GLY A 209 2.04 14.16 2.59
CA GLY A 209 1.91 15.43 3.32
C GLY A 209 1.03 16.48 2.62
N ASP A 210 0.47 16.14 1.46
CA ASP A 210 -0.38 17.01 0.66
C ASP A 210 -1.71 17.33 1.37
N PHE A 211 -2.10 18.59 1.34
CA PHE A 211 -3.40 19.03 1.83
C PHE A 211 -3.96 20.16 0.98
N TYR A 212 -5.28 20.29 1.01
CA TYR A 212 -5.98 21.42 0.40
C TYR A 212 -7.18 21.80 1.24
N ASP A 213 -7.69 23.02 1.02
CA ASP A 213 -8.99 23.45 1.55
C ASP A 213 -9.55 24.62 0.75
N VAL A 214 -10.89 24.79 0.81
CA VAL A 214 -11.59 25.91 0.19
C VAL A 214 -12.69 26.39 1.13
N VAL A 215 -12.67 27.66 1.48
CA VAL A 215 -13.61 28.27 2.44
C VAL A 215 -14.12 29.60 1.91
N GLU A 216 -15.43 29.79 1.96
CA GLU A 216 -16.08 31.08 1.72
C GLU A 216 -16.36 31.79 3.03
N ARG A 217 -15.89 33.02 3.15
CA ARG A 217 -16.17 33.91 4.28
C ARG A 217 -17.58 34.49 4.21
N PRO A 218 -18.08 35.10 5.34
CA PRO A 218 -19.39 35.74 5.36
C PRO A 218 -19.52 36.94 4.40
N ASP A 219 -18.41 37.62 4.10
CA ASP A 219 -18.35 38.75 3.15
C ASP A 219 -18.38 38.29 1.68
N GLY A 220 -18.40 36.98 1.41
CA GLY A 220 -18.38 36.40 0.09
C GLY A 220 -16.97 36.19 -0.48
N THR A 221 -15.90 36.54 0.23
CA THR A 221 -14.51 36.24 -0.17
C THR A 221 -14.29 34.73 -0.11
N VAL A 222 -13.74 34.13 -1.17
CA VAL A 222 -13.38 32.70 -1.17
C VAL A 222 -11.88 32.54 -1.10
N LEU A 223 -11.42 31.79 -0.11
CA LEU A 223 -10.02 31.44 0.04
C LEU A 223 -9.83 29.94 -0.27
N ALA A 224 -8.83 29.66 -1.09
CA ALA A 224 -8.40 28.30 -1.39
C ALA A 224 -6.92 28.15 -1.04
N VAL A 225 -6.55 26.98 -0.55
CA VAL A 225 -5.17 26.64 -0.22
C VAL A 225 -4.85 25.23 -0.72
N ILE A 226 -3.62 25.06 -1.17
CA ILE A 226 -2.97 23.78 -1.38
C ILE A 226 -1.60 23.84 -0.76
N GLY A 227 -1.17 22.78 -0.13
CA GLY A 227 0.15 22.70 0.51
C GLY A 227 0.70 21.29 0.48
N ASP A 228 2.01 21.19 0.63
CA ASP A 228 2.76 19.94 0.63
C ASP A 228 3.83 20.01 1.71
N VAL A 229 3.74 19.11 2.69
CA VAL A 229 4.74 18.91 3.75
C VAL A 229 5.87 18.06 3.20
N CYS A 230 7.09 18.52 3.31
CA CYS A 230 8.26 17.79 2.81
C CYS A 230 8.39 16.42 3.50
N GLY A 231 8.58 15.36 2.70
CA GLY A 231 8.65 13.98 3.16
C GLY A 231 7.40 13.18 2.79
N HIS A 232 7.29 12.01 3.35
CA HIS A 232 6.14 11.12 3.13
C HIS A 232 5.97 10.18 4.33
N GLY A 233 4.74 9.87 4.65
CA GLY A 233 4.40 8.94 5.71
C GLY A 233 3.28 9.47 6.61
N PRO A 234 2.95 8.70 7.65
CA PRO A 234 1.87 9.06 8.57
C PRO A 234 2.11 10.37 9.33
N ASP A 235 3.35 10.67 9.67
CA ASP A 235 3.71 11.87 10.43
C ASP A 235 3.54 13.14 9.58
N GLU A 236 3.98 13.11 8.32
CA GLU A 236 3.82 14.20 7.37
C GLU A 236 2.34 14.41 7.00
N ALA A 237 1.57 13.33 6.83
CA ALA A 237 0.13 13.41 6.60
C ALA A 237 -0.63 14.00 7.81
N ALA A 238 -0.26 13.60 9.02
CA ALA A 238 -0.83 14.16 10.24
C ALA A 238 -0.52 15.67 10.37
N LEU A 239 0.72 16.06 10.09
CA LEU A 239 1.13 17.47 10.10
C LEU A 239 0.38 18.27 9.03
N GLY A 240 0.22 17.75 7.81
CA GLY A 240 -0.59 18.36 6.76
C GLY A 240 -2.04 18.60 7.19
N ALA A 241 -2.66 17.62 7.86
CA ALA A 241 -4.01 17.75 8.41
C ALA A 241 -4.11 18.82 9.52
N VAL A 242 -3.09 18.93 10.39
CA VAL A 242 -2.99 19.98 11.42
C VAL A 242 -2.90 21.35 10.76
N LEU A 243 -1.99 21.53 9.79
CA LEU A 243 -1.80 22.82 9.09
C LEU A 243 -3.06 23.24 8.33
N ARG A 244 -3.72 22.32 7.64
CA ARG A 244 -5.00 22.55 6.99
C ARG A 244 -6.07 23.01 7.99
N THR A 245 -6.18 22.34 9.13
CA THR A 245 -7.17 22.66 10.15
C THR A 245 -6.88 24.02 10.78
N ALA A 246 -5.63 24.31 11.07
CA ALA A 246 -5.21 25.62 11.56
C ALA A 246 -5.57 26.74 10.55
N TRP A 247 -5.23 26.55 9.27
CA TRP A 247 -5.57 27.50 8.22
C TRP A 247 -7.09 27.72 8.13
N ARG A 248 -7.90 26.65 8.10
CA ARG A 248 -9.38 26.74 8.07
C ARG A 248 -9.91 27.52 9.28
N THR A 249 -9.40 27.24 10.46
CA THR A 249 -9.81 27.91 11.69
C THR A 249 -9.53 29.41 11.61
N LEU A 250 -8.34 29.80 11.15
CA LEU A 250 -7.96 31.21 10.97
C LEU A 250 -8.84 31.93 9.94
N VAL A 251 -9.16 31.23 8.81
CA VAL A 251 -10.07 31.78 7.79
C VAL A 251 -11.48 31.99 8.34
N LEU A 252 -12.01 31.01 9.08
CA LEU A 252 -13.34 31.10 9.71
C LEU A 252 -13.40 32.13 10.84
N ALA A 253 -12.27 32.43 11.46
CA ALA A 253 -12.15 33.50 12.47
C ALA A 253 -11.95 34.89 11.88
N ASP A 254 -12.11 35.06 10.56
CA ASP A 254 -11.89 36.31 9.81
C ASP A 254 -10.52 36.95 10.04
N THR A 255 -9.49 36.12 10.31
CA THR A 255 -8.10 36.59 10.44
C THR A 255 -7.68 37.38 9.18
N PRO A 256 -6.99 38.54 9.30
CA PRO A 256 -6.49 39.24 8.14
C PRO A 256 -5.68 38.31 7.21
N VAL A 257 -5.91 38.42 5.91
CA VAL A 257 -5.28 37.52 4.91
C VAL A 257 -3.76 37.55 4.99
N ALA A 258 -3.17 38.74 5.27
CA ALA A 258 -1.73 38.88 5.39
C ALA A 258 -1.13 38.08 6.58
N ASP A 259 -1.92 37.79 7.59
CA ASP A 259 -1.48 37.09 8.80
C ASP A 259 -1.66 35.55 8.69
N LEU A 260 -2.39 35.06 7.69
CA LEU A 260 -2.69 33.62 7.58
C LEU A 260 -1.43 32.75 7.43
N LEU A 261 -0.56 33.06 6.45
CA LEU A 261 0.68 32.30 6.24
C LEU A 261 1.66 32.41 7.41
N PRO A 262 1.91 33.62 8.00
CA PRO A 262 2.72 33.72 9.22
C PRO A 262 2.19 32.89 10.40
N LEU A 263 0.88 32.86 10.61
CA LEU A 263 0.29 32.08 11.71
C LEU A 263 0.36 30.59 11.45
N VAL A 264 0.11 30.13 10.22
CA VAL A 264 0.27 28.73 9.84
C VAL A 264 1.73 28.30 9.98
N GLU A 265 2.70 29.16 9.63
CA GLU A 265 4.12 28.86 9.85
C GLU A 265 4.45 28.67 11.33
N ARG A 266 3.88 29.48 12.22
CA ARG A 266 4.05 29.31 13.67
C ARG A 266 3.51 27.95 14.14
N VAL A 267 2.37 27.51 13.60
CA VAL A 267 1.84 26.16 13.88
C VAL A 267 2.80 25.09 13.37
N LEU A 268 3.28 25.20 12.14
CA LEU A 268 4.28 24.28 11.59
C LEU A 268 5.50 24.16 12.52
N GLN A 269 6.04 25.29 12.96
CA GLN A 269 7.22 25.32 13.83
C GLN A 269 6.98 24.73 15.23
N SER A 270 5.73 24.76 15.73
CA SER A 270 5.38 24.17 17.02
C SER A 270 5.10 22.67 16.93
N GLU A 271 4.64 22.18 15.77
CA GLU A 271 4.18 20.79 15.60
C GLU A 271 5.19 19.88 14.88
N ARG A 272 6.12 20.45 14.13
CA ARG A 272 7.12 19.66 13.40
C ARG A 272 8.06 18.91 14.35
N ALA A 273 8.30 17.65 14.08
CA ALA A 273 9.19 16.80 14.90
C ALA A 273 10.68 17.16 14.75
N ARG A 274 11.07 17.83 13.66
CA ARG A 274 12.45 18.22 13.33
C ARG A 274 12.47 19.57 12.63
N ASP A 275 13.52 20.33 12.84
CA ASP A 275 13.66 21.69 12.31
C ASP A 275 13.78 21.76 10.78
N GLU A 276 14.19 20.66 10.15
CA GLU A 276 14.32 20.57 8.70
C GLU A 276 12.98 20.39 7.97
N ILE A 277 11.90 20.06 8.70
CA ILE A 277 10.57 19.92 8.09
C ILE A 277 10.04 21.30 7.72
N PHE A 278 9.72 21.44 6.46
CA PHE A 278 9.12 22.63 5.86
C PHE A 278 7.87 22.26 5.05
N THR A 279 7.09 23.26 4.70
CA THR A 279 5.87 23.09 3.90
C THR A 279 5.83 24.12 2.78
N THR A 280 5.53 23.65 1.57
CA THR A 280 5.19 24.56 0.48
C THR A 280 3.69 24.82 0.47
N MET A 281 3.27 26.06 0.20
CA MET A 281 1.85 26.44 0.13
C MET A 281 1.59 27.41 -1.01
N ALA A 282 0.47 27.21 -1.70
CA ALA A 282 -0.16 28.22 -2.55
C ALA A 282 -1.53 28.56 -1.97
N MET A 283 -1.80 29.85 -1.78
CA MET A 283 -3.09 30.35 -1.32
C MET A 283 -3.64 31.36 -2.31
N VAL A 284 -4.92 31.18 -2.64
CA VAL A 284 -5.66 32.03 -3.57
C VAL A 284 -6.81 32.69 -2.82
N VAL A 285 -6.95 33.98 -2.97
CA VAL A 285 -8.04 34.78 -2.39
C VAL A 285 -8.85 35.36 -3.52
N VAL A 286 -10.07 34.89 -3.71
CA VAL A 286 -10.98 35.33 -4.76
C VAL A 286 -11.94 36.37 -4.19
N ALA A 287 -11.96 37.58 -4.78
CA ALA A 287 -12.85 38.66 -4.37
C ALA A 287 -14.34 38.22 -4.53
N PRO A 288 -15.25 38.83 -3.75
CA PRO A 288 -16.71 38.55 -3.81
C PRO A 288 -17.30 38.72 -5.20
N GLU A 289 -16.79 39.62 -6.00
CA GLU A 289 -17.22 39.94 -7.37
C GLU A 289 -16.75 38.87 -8.40
N ARG A 290 -15.75 38.05 -8.02
CA ARG A 290 -15.12 37.02 -8.87
C ARG A 290 -14.30 37.58 -10.04
N THR A 291 -13.93 38.83 -9.98
CA THR A 291 -13.16 39.55 -11.02
C THR A 291 -11.69 39.73 -10.64
N GLU A 292 -11.35 39.51 -9.39
CA GLU A 292 -9.97 39.67 -8.90
C GLU A 292 -9.55 38.45 -8.07
N VAL A 293 -8.27 38.14 -8.14
CA VAL A 293 -7.64 37.13 -7.30
C VAL A 293 -6.30 37.61 -6.79
N ASP A 294 -6.05 37.41 -5.51
CA ASP A 294 -4.74 37.58 -4.89
C ASP A 294 -4.10 36.21 -4.69
N LEU A 295 -2.95 35.97 -5.35
CA LEU A 295 -2.17 34.75 -5.25
C LEU A 295 -1.01 34.94 -4.28
N TYR A 296 -0.91 34.08 -3.27
CA TYR A 296 0.21 33.99 -2.34
C TYR A 296 0.96 32.67 -2.59
N LEU A 297 2.28 32.73 -2.75
CA LEU A 297 3.13 31.55 -3.00
C LEU A 297 4.21 31.46 -1.93
N ALA A 298 4.18 30.39 -1.16
CA ALA A 298 5.20 30.01 -0.20
C ALA A 298 5.95 28.77 -0.69
N GLY A 299 6.90 28.96 -1.60
CA GLY A 299 7.71 27.88 -2.18
C GLY A 299 6.97 26.93 -3.14
N HIS A 300 5.65 26.99 -3.23
CA HIS A 300 4.81 26.05 -3.97
C HIS A 300 4.83 26.32 -5.49
N PRO A 301 4.58 25.30 -6.33
CA PRO A 301 4.29 25.49 -7.75
C PRO A 301 3.15 26.48 -7.98
N VAL A 302 3.18 27.18 -9.10
CA VAL A 302 2.12 28.13 -9.45
C VAL A 302 0.91 27.42 -10.02
N PRO A 303 -0.31 27.91 -9.71
CA PRO A 303 -1.52 27.46 -10.38
C PRO A 303 -1.49 27.74 -11.89
N PHE A 304 -2.26 26.97 -12.62
CA PHE A 304 -2.49 27.15 -14.05
C PHE A 304 -3.88 27.79 -14.27
N LEU A 305 -3.90 28.93 -14.92
CA LEU A 305 -5.16 29.60 -15.30
C LEU A 305 -5.59 29.12 -16.67
N LEU A 306 -6.79 28.52 -16.74
CA LEU A 306 -7.44 28.16 -17.99
C LEU A 306 -8.45 29.26 -18.36
N GLY A 307 -8.26 29.89 -19.50
CA GLY A 307 -9.23 30.78 -20.14
C GLY A 307 -10.18 30.02 -21.06
N ASP A 308 -11.35 30.59 -21.35
CA ASP A 308 -12.24 30.04 -22.35
C ASP A 308 -11.61 30.10 -23.76
N PRO A 309 -11.93 29.13 -24.65
CA PRO A 309 -11.57 29.24 -26.05
C PRO A 309 -12.16 30.52 -26.68
N GLY A 310 -11.30 31.50 -27.00
CA GLY A 310 -11.71 32.81 -27.54
C GLY A 310 -11.71 33.95 -26.53
N ALA A 311 -11.35 33.69 -25.26
CA ALA A 311 -11.12 34.74 -24.27
C ALA A 311 -9.88 35.60 -24.63
N ALA A 312 -9.90 36.85 -24.19
CA ALA A 312 -8.78 37.78 -24.39
C ALA A 312 -7.46 37.31 -23.72
N ARG A 313 -7.56 36.42 -22.70
CA ARG A 313 -6.40 35.82 -22.03
C ARG A 313 -6.28 34.33 -22.42
N PRO A 314 -5.14 33.93 -23.00
CA PRO A 314 -4.87 32.51 -23.21
C PRO A 314 -4.59 31.78 -21.89
N SER A 315 -4.80 30.47 -21.89
CA SER A 315 -4.40 29.62 -20.75
C SER A 315 -2.90 29.74 -20.48
N ALA A 316 -2.52 29.96 -19.23
CA ALA A 316 -1.13 30.18 -18.84
C ALA A 316 -0.86 29.80 -17.38
N LEU A 317 0.40 29.50 -17.06
CA LEU A 317 0.88 29.47 -15.68
C LEU A 317 0.83 30.88 -15.11
N LEU A 318 0.42 30.97 -13.84
CA LEU A 318 0.42 32.26 -13.15
C LEU A 318 1.84 32.75 -12.86
N PRO A 319 2.04 34.08 -12.68
CA PRO A 319 3.37 34.67 -12.46
C PRO A 319 4.02 34.18 -11.16
N THR A 320 5.34 34.05 -11.17
CA THR A 320 6.17 33.62 -10.01
C THR A 320 7.00 34.72 -9.40
N ASP A 321 6.87 35.96 -9.90
CA ASP A 321 7.68 37.11 -9.52
C ASP A 321 7.56 37.50 -8.02
N ARG A 322 6.52 37.01 -7.34
CA ARG A 322 6.30 37.20 -5.90
C ARG A 322 6.30 35.88 -5.11
N ARG A 323 6.98 34.87 -5.61
CA ARG A 323 7.14 33.62 -4.84
C ARG A 323 8.03 33.85 -3.63
N GLY A 324 7.46 33.69 -2.44
CA GLY A 324 8.20 33.71 -1.18
C GLY A 324 8.83 32.36 -0.87
N ARG A 325 9.61 32.32 0.22
CA ARG A 325 10.16 31.07 0.77
C ARG A 325 9.07 30.09 1.19
N ALA A 326 9.38 28.81 1.27
CA ALA A 326 8.50 27.84 1.92
C ALA A 326 8.37 28.12 3.42
N LEU A 327 7.25 27.72 4.02
CA LEU A 327 7.03 27.82 5.47
C LEU A 327 8.03 26.93 6.21
N GLY A 328 8.59 27.45 7.30
CA GLY A 328 9.56 26.73 8.14
C GLY A 328 11.01 26.83 7.70
N ILE A 329 11.31 27.38 6.52
CA ILE A 329 12.67 27.67 6.09
C ILE A 329 13.22 28.88 6.85
N PRO A 330 14.38 28.80 7.54
CA PRO A 330 14.93 29.86 8.37
C PRO A 330 15.63 30.95 7.55
N VAL A 331 14.89 31.61 6.67
CA VAL A 331 15.34 32.72 5.84
C VAL A 331 14.35 33.86 6.00
N ASP A 332 14.85 35.10 6.12
CA ASP A 332 13.99 36.26 6.19
C ASP A 332 13.18 36.45 4.90
N GLY A 333 11.92 36.80 5.05
CA GLY A 333 11.02 37.03 3.93
C GLY A 333 9.56 37.07 4.34
N THR A 334 8.77 37.79 3.56
CA THR A 334 7.31 37.90 3.71
C THR A 334 6.62 37.34 2.46
N TRP A 335 5.38 36.92 2.59
CA TRP A 335 4.55 36.49 1.48
C TRP A 335 3.65 37.65 1.04
N LEU A 336 3.99 38.26 -0.09
CA LEU A 336 3.21 39.34 -0.68
C LEU A 336 2.28 38.79 -1.76
N PRO A 337 1.03 39.29 -1.86
CA PRO A 337 0.10 38.89 -2.88
C PRO A 337 0.56 39.32 -4.29
N ARG A 338 0.27 38.48 -5.26
CA ARG A 338 0.21 38.85 -6.67
C ARG A 338 -1.24 39.03 -7.06
N ARG A 339 -1.67 40.29 -7.27
CA ARG A 339 -3.03 40.58 -7.74
C ARG A 339 -3.15 40.33 -9.23
N LEU A 340 -4.22 39.67 -9.62
CA LEU A 340 -4.59 39.32 -10.99
C LEU A 340 -6.05 39.68 -11.20
N GLU A 341 -6.35 40.31 -12.32
CA GLU A 341 -7.71 40.50 -12.78
C GLU A 341 -8.18 39.26 -13.57
N LEU A 342 -9.40 38.87 -13.34
CA LEU A 342 -10.04 37.71 -13.99
C LEU A 342 -11.18 38.20 -14.88
N ASP A 343 -11.07 37.96 -16.17
CA ASP A 343 -12.10 38.31 -17.16
C ASP A 343 -12.87 37.09 -17.64
N GLY A 344 -14.19 37.21 -17.72
CA GLY A 344 -15.05 36.14 -18.25
C GLY A 344 -15.09 34.87 -17.37
N ALA A 345 -15.34 33.71 -17.99
CA ALA A 345 -15.26 32.43 -17.30
C ALA A 345 -13.79 31.99 -17.19
N TRP A 346 -13.40 31.53 -16.01
CA TRP A 346 -12.06 31.10 -15.72
C TRP A 346 -12.03 29.81 -14.91
N ARG A 347 -10.95 29.06 -14.99
CA ARG A 347 -10.65 27.91 -14.14
C ARG A 347 -9.22 28.01 -13.63
N LEU A 348 -9.03 27.70 -12.36
CA LEU A 348 -7.72 27.63 -11.71
C LEU A 348 -7.43 26.17 -11.38
N LEU A 349 -6.27 25.65 -11.82
CA LEU A 349 -5.79 24.30 -11.53
C LEU A 349 -4.50 24.35 -10.74
#